data_17b353a9b6e67a96dc5fcf3ec184eaf2
#
_entry.id   17b353a9b6e67a96dc5fcf3ec184eaf2
#
_cell.length_a   1.000
_cell.length_b   1.000
_cell.length_c   1.000
_cell.angle_alpha   90.00
_cell.angle_beta   90.00
_cell.angle_gamma   90.00
#
_symmetry.space_group_name_H-M   'P 1'
#
loop_
_entity.id
_entity.type
_entity.pdbx_description
1 polymer ?
#
loop_
_entity_poly.entity_id
_entity_poly.type
_entity_poly.pdbx_seq_one_letter_code
_entity_poly.pdbx_strand_id
1 'polypeptide(L)'
;MKKSSGVLLWKKENDKCYVLLTHFGGPYWENLDAGAWSLQKGLVESNEKVFDAAKRESFEETNLVIENDINYLATKKVSKKKLVIMFESYFDGDITNFKSNTFTLEWPINSGIFNEYPEMDEIKWFSIEEAKKYIHPTQTFFIDRLETIIKNK
;
A
#
# COMPACT_ATOMS: atom_id res chain seq x y z
N MET A 1 -19.74 -7.08 4.61
CA MET A 1 -18.85 -6.33 3.71
C MET A 1 -17.43 -6.43 4.19
N LYS A 2 -16.50 -6.77 3.31
CA LYS A 2 -15.08 -6.83 3.66
C LYS A 2 -14.50 -5.43 3.72
N LYS A 3 -13.61 -5.20 4.68
CA LYS A 3 -12.91 -3.94 4.83
C LYS A 3 -11.41 -4.19 4.76
N SER A 4 -10.71 -3.36 4.00
CA SER A 4 -9.25 -3.28 4.02
C SER A 4 -8.85 -1.92 4.53
N SER A 5 -7.70 -1.85 5.17
CA SER A 5 -7.19 -0.59 5.70
C SER A 5 -5.67 -0.56 5.63
N GLY A 6 -5.11 0.63 5.55
CA GLY A 6 -3.68 0.83 5.52
C GLY A 6 -3.32 2.29 5.72
N VAL A 7 -2.02 2.56 5.65
CA VAL A 7 -1.50 3.91 5.81
C VAL A 7 -0.72 4.29 4.56
N LEU A 8 -1.12 5.38 3.92
CA LEU A 8 -0.39 5.98 2.82
C LEU A 8 0.73 6.82 3.41
N LEU A 9 1.98 6.47 3.11
CA LEU A 9 3.15 7.19 3.59
C LEU A 9 3.63 8.15 2.52
N TRP A 10 3.85 9.40 2.90
CA TRP A 10 4.27 10.43 1.97
C TRP A 10 5.33 11.34 2.59
N LYS A 11 6.08 12.00 1.73
CA LYS A 11 7.08 12.98 2.17
C LYS A 11 7.17 14.13 1.18
N LYS A 12 7.78 15.21 1.63
CA LYS A 12 8.07 16.37 0.80
C LYS A 12 9.58 16.57 0.74
N GLU A 13 10.11 16.76 -0.46
CA GLU A 13 11.53 16.95 -0.68
C GLU A 13 11.71 17.91 -1.83
N ASN A 14 12.43 19.01 -1.62
CA ASN A 14 12.62 20.06 -2.62
C ASN A 14 11.29 20.59 -3.19
N ASP A 15 10.31 20.82 -2.30
CA ASP A 15 8.96 21.30 -2.63
C ASP A 15 8.13 20.32 -3.47
N LYS A 16 8.61 19.09 -3.63
CA LYS A 16 7.92 18.05 -4.37
C LYS A 16 7.43 16.95 -3.43
N CYS A 17 6.20 16.49 -3.63
CA CYS A 17 5.62 15.41 -2.83
C CYS A 17 5.87 14.05 -3.45
N TYR A 18 6.19 13.10 -2.59
CA TYR A 18 6.42 11.70 -2.97
C TYR A 18 5.53 10.80 -2.12
N VAL A 19 5.09 9.71 -2.69
CA VAL A 19 4.36 8.66 -1.98
C VAL A 19 5.12 7.36 -2.07
N LEU A 20 5.00 6.55 -1.02
CA LEU A 20 5.68 5.27 -0.93
C LEU A 20 4.75 4.18 -1.43
N LEU A 21 5.20 3.44 -2.43
CA LEU A 21 4.43 2.32 -2.98
C LEU A 21 5.25 1.04 -2.90
N THR A 22 4.55 -0.09 -2.82
CA THR A 22 5.15 -1.42 -2.83
C THR A 22 4.69 -2.17 -4.08
N HIS A 23 5.61 -2.92 -4.66
CA HIS A 23 5.33 -3.73 -5.85
C HIS A 23 4.77 -5.09 -5.43
N PHE A 24 3.68 -5.52 -6.07
CA PHE A 24 3.10 -6.83 -5.80
C PHE A 24 4.10 -7.94 -6.09
N GLY A 25 4.25 -8.86 -5.13
CA GLY A 25 5.16 -9.98 -5.26
C GLY A 25 4.54 -11.19 -5.93
N GLY A 26 5.37 -12.18 -6.21
CA GLY A 26 4.96 -13.42 -6.82
C GLY A 26 5.13 -13.42 -8.33
N PRO A 27 5.08 -14.62 -8.94
CA PRO A 27 5.43 -14.78 -10.36
C PRO A 27 4.47 -14.10 -11.34
N TYR A 28 3.20 -13.90 -10.95
CA TYR A 28 2.24 -13.20 -11.80
C TYR A 28 2.65 -11.76 -12.06
N TRP A 29 3.17 -11.07 -11.01
CA TRP A 29 3.48 -9.65 -11.07
C TRP A 29 4.93 -9.34 -11.42
N GLU A 30 5.79 -10.34 -11.39
CA GLU A 30 7.26 -10.21 -11.46
C GLU A 30 7.76 -9.34 -12.62
N ASN A 31 7.12 -9.43 -13.80
CA ASN A 31 7.51 -8.67 -14.98
C ASN A 31 6.58 -7.51 -15.31
N LEU A 32 5.65 -7.19 -14.41
CA LEU A 32 4.71 -6.09 -14.58
C LEU A 32 5.18 -4.87 -13.80
N ASP A 33 4.96 -3.68 -14.35
CA ASP A 33 5.36 -2.43 -13.72
C ASP A 33 4.16 -1.49 -13.56
N ALA A 34 3.73 -0.83 -14.63
CA ALA A 34 2.56 0.05 -14.53
C ALA A 34 1.33 -0.75 -14.06
N GLY A 35 0.67 -0.25 -13.01
CA GLY A 35 -0.50 -0.91 -12.42
C GLY A 35 -0.15 -2.03 -11.44
N ALA A 36 1.13 -2.31 -11.22
CA ALA A 36 1.59 -3.38 -10.33
C ALA A 36 2.06 -2.89 -8.96
N TRP A 37 1.85 -1.62 -8.65
CA TRP A 37 2.24 -1.01 -7.39
C TRP A 37 1.03 -0.70 -6.53
N SER A 38 1.20 -0.70 -5.23
CA SER A 38 0.09 -0.60 -4.27
C SER A 38 0.45 0.25 -3.07
N LEU A 39 -0.58 0.84 -2.46
CA LEU A 39 -0.49 1.35 -1.10
C LEU A 39 -0.39 0.15 -0.15
N GLN A 40 0.19 0.37 1.02
CA GLN A 40 0.33 -0.66 2.04
C GLN A 40 -1.01 -0.80 2.77
N LYS A 41 -1.71 -1.90 2.54
CA LYS A 41 -3.02 -2.17 3.13
C LYS A 41 -3.34 -3.65 3.13
N GLY A 42 -4.30 -4.04 3.95
CA GLY A 42 -4.78 -5.41 4.00
C GLY A 42 -6.09 -5.51 4.75
N LEU A 43 -6.59 -6.73 4.90
CA LEU A 43 -7.90 -7.00 5.48
C LEU A 43 -7.96 -6.65 6.96
N VAL A 44 -9.06 -5.99 7.35
CA VAL A 44 -9.40 -5.76 8.74
C VAL A 44 -9.98 -7.06 9.29
N GLU A 45 -9.43 -7.56 10.38
CA GLU A 45 -9.87 -8.80 11.01
C GLU A 45 -11.10 -8.59 11.87
N SER A 46 -11.80 -9.68 12.19
CA SER A 46 -12.95 -9.65 13.10
C SER A 46 -12.54 -9.05 14.44
N ASN A 47 -13.34 -8.13 14.94
CA ASN A 47 -13.12 -7.46 16.23
C ASN A 47 -11.90 -6.55 16.28
N GLU A 48 -11.28 -6.29 15.13
CA GLU A 48 -10.17 -5.35 15.02
C GLU A 48 -10.70 -3.98 14.62
N LYS A 49 -10.16 -2.93 15.23
CA LYS A 49 -10.48 -1.57 14.82
C LYS A 49 -9.79 -1.25 13.52
N VAL A 50 -10.45 -0.50 12.65
CA VAL A 50 -9.91 -0.14 11.33
C VAL A 50 -8.56 0.56 11.45
N PHE A 51 -8.41 1.47 12.40
CA PHE A 51 -7.16 2.18 12.64
C PHE A 51 -6.02 1.22 13.03
N ASP A 52 -6.31 0.26 13.91
CA ASP A 52 -5.31 -0.71 14.34
C ASP A 52 -4.92 -1.64 13.19
N ALA A 53 -5.89 -2.02 12.36
CA ALA A 53 -5.63 -2.82 11.16
C ALA A 53 -4.74 -2.06 10.18
N ALA A 54 -4.96 -0.76 10.01
CA ALA A 54 -4.15 0.06 9.13
C ALA A 54 -2.68 0.04 9.55
N LYS A 55 -2.42 0.21 10.84
CA LYS A 55 -1.06 0.19 11.40
C LYS A 55 -0.42 -1.17 11.23
N ARG A 56 -1.17 -2.23 11.58
CA ARG A 56 -0.68 -3.62 11.49
C ARG A 56 -0.32 -3.98 10.04
N GLU A 57 -1.23 -3.73 9.12
CA GLU A 57 -1.03 -4.07 7.70
C GLU A 57 0.12 -3.29 7.08
N SER A 58 0.23 -2.01 7.41
CA SER A 58 1.35 -1.19 6.93
C SER A 58 2.68 -1.78 7.39
N PHE A 59 2.76 -2.19 8.66
CA PHE A 59 3.98 -2.79 9.20
C PHE A 59 4.27 -4.16 8.57
N GLU A 60 3.25 -5.01 8.41
CA GLU A 60 3.41 -6.34 7.81
C GLU A 60 3.92 -6.29 6.38
N GLU A 61 3.50 -5.28 5.62
CA GLU A 61 3.91 -5.14 4.21
C GLU A 61 5.26 -4.46 4.04
N THR A 62 5.75 -3.74 5.02
CA THR A 62 6.95 -2.91 4.84
C THR A 62 8.03 -3.09 5.89
N ASN A 63 7.69 -3.53 7.10
CA ASN A 63 8.58 -3.56 8.25
C ASN A 63 9.03 -2.14 8.70
N LEU A 64 8.32 -1.11 8.28
CA LEU A 64 8.62 0.28 8.66
C LEU A 64 7.80 0.70 9.87
N VAL A 65 8.44 1.42 10.79
CA VAL A 65 7.79 1.96 11.98
C VAL A 65 7.36 3.39 11.71
N ILE A 66 6.07 3.68 11.87
CA ILE A 66 5.51 5.01 11.66
C ILE A 66 5.58 5.76 12.99
N GLU A 67 6.34 6.84 13.02
CA GLU A 67 6.54 7.64 14.24
C GLU A 67 5.69 8.91 14.26
N ASN A 68 5.28 9.39 13.10
CA ASN A 68 4.46 10.61 12.98
C ASN A 68 2.98 10.31 13.12
N ASP A 69 2.18 11.35 13.30
CA ASP A 69 0.73 11.22 13.42
C ASP A 69 0.14 10.53 12.20
N ILE A 70 -0.83 9.67 12.45
CA ILE A 70 -1.57 8.95 11.42
C ILE A 70 -2.99 9.52 11.38
N ASN A 71 -3.36 10.11 10.25
CA ASN A 71 -4.64 10.79 10.09
C ASN A 71 -5.51 10.09 9.07
N TYR A 72 -6.83 10.18 9.26
CA TYR A 72 -7.77 9.62 8.29
C TYR A 72 -7.63 10.34 6.94
N LEU A 73 -7.58 9.58 5.87
CA LEU A 73 -7.48 10.12 4.52
C LEU A 73 -8.81 10.04 3.77
N ALA A 74 -9.30 8.84 3.52
CA ALA A 74 -10.50 8.64 2.71
C ALA A 74 -10.97 7.19 2.75
N THR A 75 -12.23 6.99 2.35
CA THR A 75 -12.82 5.66 2.20
C THR A 75 -13.38 5.54 0.78
N LYS A 76 -13.15 4.39 0.15
CA LYS A 76 -13.69 4.10 -1.16
C LYS A 76 -14.32 2.72 -1.20
N LYS A 77 -15.51 2.64 -1.79
CA LYS A 77 -16.16 1.37 -2.08
C LYS A 77 -15.59 0.86 -3.41
N VAL A 78 -14.77 -0.19 -3.38
CA VAL A 78 -14.09 -0.71 -4.56
C VAL A 78 -14.88 -1.81 -5.26
N SER A 79 -15.86 -2.39 -4.57
CA SER A 79 -16.81 -3.34 -5.14
C SER A 79 -18.08 -3.34 -4.28
N LYS A 80 -19.10 -4.07 -4.70
CA LYS A 80 -20.35 -4.17 -3.92
C LYS A 80 -20.11 -4.72 -2.50
N LYS A 81 -19.03 -5.45 -2.29
CA LYS A 81 -18.76 -6.15 -1.03
C LYS A 81 -17.47 -5.71 -0.35
N LYS A 82 -16.80 -4.66 -0.85
CA LYS A 82 -15.51 -4.27 -0.28
C LYS A 82 -15.34 -2.76 -0.16
N LEU A 83 -14.94 -2.34 1.05
CA LEU A 83 -14.53 -0.97 1.36
C LEU A 83 -13.03 -0.95 1.59
N VAL A 84 -12.38 0.13 1.15
CA VAL A 84 -10.98 0.41 1.47
C VAL A 84 -10.95 1.72 2.24
N ILE A 85 -10.40 1.67 3.46
CA ILE A 85 -10.33 2.82 4.37
C ILE A 85 -8.84 3.13 4.57
N MET A 86 -8.39 4.27 4.05
CA MET A 86 -6.98 4.65 4.12
C MET A 86 -6.74 5.80 5.08
N PHE A 87 -5.62 5.71 5.78
CA PHE A 87 -5.04 6.76 6.59
C PHE A 87 -3.80 7.28 5.87
N GLU A 88 -3.26 8.41 6.32
CA GLU A 88 -2.03 8.96 5.77
C GLU A 88 -1.11 9.38 6.92
N SER A 89 0.19 9.35 6.65
CA SER A 89 1.19 9.81 7.61
C SER A 89 2.42 10.33 6.88
N TYR A 90 2.99 11.42 7.38
CA TYR A 90 4.27 11.90 6.87
C TYR A 90 5.37 10.93 7.30
N PHE A 91 6.19 10.50 6.36
CA PHE A 91 7.27 9.55 6.62
C PHE A 91 8.47 9.89 5.74
N ASP A 92 9.57 10.27 6.37
CA ASP A 92 10.84 10.56 5.68
C ASP A 92 11.98 9.68 6.18
N GLY A 93 11.64 8.58 6.85
CA GLY A 93 12.63 7.66 7.38
C GLY A 93 13.26 6.78 6.33
N ASP A 94 14.22 5.95 6.77
CA ASP A 94 14.93 5.01 5.95
C ASP A 94 14.03 3.84 5.54
N ILE A 95 14.04 3.49 4.24
CA ILE A 95 13.27 2.37 3.72
C ILE A 95 14.13 1.14 3.41
N THR A 96 15.42 1.18 3.74
CA THR A 96 16.32 0.04 3.46
C THR A 96 16.01 -1.20 4.29
N ASN A 97 15.29 -1.05 5.40
CA ASN A 97 14.85 -2.17 6.23
C ASN A 97 13.55 -2.82 5.74
N PHE A 98 13.13 -2.47 4.54
CA PHE A 98 11.91 -3.02 3.95
C PHE A 98 11.92 -4.55 3.95
N LYS A 99 10.82 -5.12 4.42
CA LYS A 99 10.56 -6.55 4.41
C LYS A 99 9.06 -6.75 4.50
N SER A 100 8.49 -7.57 3.63
CA SER A 100 7.07 -7.89 3.69
C SER A 100 6.86 -9.30 4.22
N ASN A 101 5.64 -9.60 4.65
CA ASN A 101 5.22 -10.97 4.91
C ASN A 101 5.21 -11.75 3.60
N THR A 102 5.15 -13.07 3.72
CA THR A 102 5.16 -13.98 2.58
C THR A 102 3.82 -14.69 2.43
N PHE A 103 3.62 -15.29 1.26
CA PHE A 103 2.46 -16.14 0.99
C PHE A 103 2.91 -17.34 0.18
N THR A 104 2.14 -18.45 0.29
CA THR A 104 2.40 -19.66 -0.48
C THR A 104 1.50 -19.70 -1.68
N LEU A 105 2.08 -20.00 -2.84
CA LEU A 105 1.36 -20.02 -4.11
C LEU A 105 1.75 -21.24 -4.93
N GLU A 106 0.75 -21.89 -5.54
CA GLU A 106 0.98 -22.91 -6.54
C GLU A 106 1.23 -22.20 -7.88
N TRP A 107 2.40 -22.42 -8.45
CA TRP A 107 2.75 -21.83 -9.74
C TRP A 107 3.71 -22.72 -10.51
N PRO A 108 3.44 -23.05 -11.80
CA PRO A 108 2.24 -22.68 -12.56
C PRO A 108 0.96 -23.27 -11.96
N ILE A 109 -0.18 -22.72 -12.36
CA ILE A 109 -1.49 -23.17 -11.88
C ILE A 109 -1.65 -24.67 -12.21
N ASN A 110 -2.08 -25.46 -11.21
CA ASN A 110 -2.28 -26.90 -11.30
C ASN A 110 -1.01 -27.72 -11.56
N SER A 111 0.17 -27.15 -11.30
CA SER A 111 1.45 -27.85 -11.47
C SER A 111 1.81 -28.75 -10.28
N GLY A 112 1.19 -28.53 -9.14
CA GLY A 112 1.57 -29.19 -7.90
C GLY A 112 2.84 -28.62 -7.27
N ILE A 113 3.38 -27.54 -7.83
CA ILE A 113 4.59 -26.88 -7.32
C ILE A 113 4.19 -25.68 -6.48
N PHE A 114 4.49 -25.75 -5.17
CA PHE A 114 4.18 -24.69 -4.21
C PHE A 114 5.46 -24.03 -3.73
N ASN A 115 5.51 -22.71 -3.78
CA ASN A 115 6.64 -21.94 -3.27
C ASN A 115 6.14 -20.74 -2.45
N GLU A 116 7.01 -20.23 -1.60
CA GLU A 116 6.75 -19.06 -0.79
C GLU A 116 7.32 -17.84 -1.50
N TYR A 117 6.50 -16.79 -1.60
CA TYR A 117 6.87 -15.52 -2.22
C TYR A 117 6.60 -14.37 -1.26
N PRO A 118 7.37 -13.28 -1.31
CA PRO A 118 6.99 -12.07 -0.55
C PRO A 118 5.69 -11.51 -1.10
N GLU A 119 4.82 -11.01 -0.23
CA GLU A 119 3.59 -10.33 -0.68
C GLU A 119 3.92 -9.08 -1.48
N MET A 120 4.96 -8.36 -1.04
CA MET A 120 5.53 -7.21 -1.76
C MET A 120 7.02 -7.48 -1.95
N ASP A 121 7.52 -7.28 -3.18
CA ASP A 121 8.90 -7.61 -3.50
C ASP A 121 9.82 -6.41 -3.63
N GLU A 122 9.26 -5.19 -3.66
CA GLU A 122 10.02 -3.97 -3.79
C GLU A 122 9.28 -2.80 -3.16
N ILE A 123 10.02 -1.81 -2.66
CA ILE A 123 9.45 -0.58 -2.14
C ILE A 123 10.17 0.60 -2.77
N LYS A 124 9.43 1.66 -3.11
CA LYS A 124 9.99 2.79 -3.82
C LYS A 124 9.18 4.05 -3.62
N TRP A 125 9.87 5.19 -3.58
CA TRP A 125 9.26 6.51 -3.60
C TRP A 125 8.90 6.91 -5.02
N PHE A 126 7.68 7.41 -5.20
CA PHE A 126 7.20 7.93 -6.48
C PHE A 126 6.74 9.37 -6.29
N SER A 127 7.01 10.24 -7.26
CA SER A 127 6.33 11.54 -7.26
C SER A 127 4.83 11.31 -7.41
N ILE A 128 4.03 12.29 -7.03
CA ILE A 128 2.57 12.17 -7.14
C ILE A 128 2.16 11.80 -8.58
N GLU A 129 2.75 12.44 -9.57
CA GLU A 129 2.43 12.19 -10.98
C GLU A 129 2.79 10.77 -11.41
N GLU A 130 3.97 10.29 -11.03
CA GLU A 130 4.41 8.93 -11.33
C GLU A 130 3.55 7.91 -10.58
N ALA A 131 3.20 8.20 -9.33
CA ALA A 131 2.38 7.30 -8.52
C ALA A 131 1.04 7.02 -9.21
N LYS A 132 0.41 8.04 -9.82
CA LYS A 132 -0.85 7.86 -10.54
C LYS A 132 -0.72 6.91 -11.71
N LYS A 133 0.45 6.85 -12.33
CA LYS A 133 0.73 5.99 -13.48
C LYS A 133 1.02 4.54 -13.07
N TYR A 134 1.75 4.35 -11.98
CA TYR A 134 2.24 3.03 -11.59
C TYR A 134 1.35 2.31 -10.57
N ILE A 135 0.55 3.04 -9.79
CA ILE A 135 -0.33 2.44 -8.81
C ILE A 135 -1.45 1.65 -9.50
N HIS A 136 -1.88 0.58 -8.85
CA HIS A 136 -3.03 -0.19 -9.34
C HIS A 136 -4.24 0.76 -9.51
N PRO A 137 -4.95 0.69 -10.66
CA PRO A 137 -6.00 1.66 -10.99
C PRO A 137 -7.09 1.83 -9.93
N THR A 138 -7.39 0.78 -9.16
CA THR A 138 -8.39 0.84 -8.09
C THR A 138 -7.98 1.76 -6.94
N GLN A 139 -6.72 2.17 -6.89
CA GLN A 139 -6.17 2.95 -5.77
C GLN A 139 -5.81 4.39 -6.12
N THR A 140 -5.92 4.80 -7.37
CA THR A 140 -5.59 6.16 -7.82
C THR A 140 -6.37 7.22 -7.04
N PHE A 141 -7.61 6.91 -6.67
CA PHE A 141 -8.48 7.77 -5.86
C PHE A 141 -7.76 8.30 -4.60
N PHE A 142 -6.99 7.45 -3.92
CA PHE A 142 -6.32 7.84 -2.67
C PHE A 142 -5.16 8.81 -2.92
N ILE A 143 -4.46 8.66 -4.04
CA ILE A 143 -3.40 9.60 -4.42
C ILE A 143 -4.02 10.98 -4.70
N ASP A 144 -5.15 11.02 -5.41
CA ASP A 144 -5.86 12.27 -5.69
C ASP A 144 -6.32 12.95 -4.40
N ARG A 145 -6.82 12.18 -3.44
CA ARG A 145 -7.26 12.74 -2.16
C ARG A 145 -6.10 13.30 -1.37
N LEU A 146 -4.97 12.62 -1.35
CA LEU A 146 -3.76 13.11 -0.68
C LEU A 146 -3.32 14.42 -1.31
N GLU A 147 -3.29 14.49 -2.64
CA GLU A 147 -2.88 15.70 -3.36
C GLU A 147 -3.74 16.89 -2.97
N THR A 148 -5.06 16.69 -2.87
CA THR A 148 -6.00 17.73 -2.45
C THR A 148 -5.68 18.24 -1.03
N ILE A 149 -5.41 17.33 -0.10
CA ILE A 149 -5.08 17.69 1.28
C ILE A 149 -3.79 18.49 1.36
N ILE A 150 -2.77 18.04 0.64
CA ILE A 150 -1.45 18.69 0.64
C ILE A 150 -1.52 20.11 0.08
N LYS A 151 -2.28 20.32 -0.99
CA LYS A 151 -2.44 21.64 -1.61
C LYS A 151 -3.15 22.65 -0.71
N ASN A 152 -3.95 22.16 0.25
CA ASN A 152 -4.71 23.02 1.15
C ASN A 152 -3.97 23.30 2.47
N LYS A 153 -2.72 22.90 2.59
CA LYS A 153 -1.91 23.15 3.80
C LYS A 153 -0.89 24.28 3.61
#